data_5b5e2018efeebf9c4d17839e7f106d58
#
_entry.id   5b5e2018efeebf9c4d17839e7f106d58
#
_cell.length_a   1.000
_cell.length_b   1.000
_cell.length_c   1.000
_cell.angle_alpha   90.00
_cell.angle_beta   90.00
_cell.angle_gamma   90.00
#
_symmetry.space_group_name_H-M   'P 1'
#
loop_
_entity.id
_entity.type
_entity.pdbx_description
1 polymer ?
#
loop_
_entity_poly.entity_id
_entity_poly.type
_entity_poly.pdbx_seq_one_letter_code
_entity_poly.pdbx_strand_id
1 'polypeptide(L)'
;MRAARYVYRKGHFERKMLRDAPIVAAIRETYECLQPSLDHISHSTPQVVRDALDNNAFVFSGFKTYHTMRELGLSLTKDDGSIKPFAEFSEEVKAIHDRYNVRYLESEFDHAVGSALMADRWHSSAPKSILEYRTAGDGKVRPAHEALDRTCLPKEDKFWQDYFPPNGWGCRCDAVEVLPETPLSDPRSAWERGDAALRGNKQELFRGNPGRDLRLFPDKHPYYGKRGISHCDITKGGKGDECAVLGEVIKAKEGAKKISLTPEQKQYRKALQDEAKARYQGTIIVSNGIPIRITKAGLKEFLNQPHIHYFEKNEILRNLQEVLQESRYLGAIPYHKGNPNIVQSHLFEITIEKDKTWIIAREDLSGEVTFHSITDDTGIIDHLKKK
;
A
#
# COMPACT_ATOMS: atom_id res chain seq x y z
N MET A 1 -18.54 -0.40 -9.16
CA MET A 1 -19.53 -1.05 -10.08
C MET A 1 -19.11 -2.43 -10.57
N ARG A 2 -17.87 -2.70 -11.02
CA ARG A 2 -17.42 -4.04 -11.50
C ARG A 2 -17.52 -5.14 -10.42
N ALA A 3 -17.06 -4.87 -9.23
CA ALA A 3 -17.13 -5.80 -8.10
C ALA A 3 -18.58 -6.15 -7.71
N ALA A 4 -19.47 -5.15 -7.65
CA ALA A 4 -20.89 -5.38 -7.36
C ALA A 4 -21.58 -6.27 -8.42
N ARG A 5 -21.32 -6.02 -9.72
CA ARG A 5 -21.81 -6.89 -10.80
C ARG A 5 -21.25 -8.31 -10.71
N TYR A 6 -20.03 -8.45 -10.24
CA TYR A 6 -19.42 -9.76 -10.03
C TYR A 6 -20.13 -10.52 -8.91
N VAL A 7 -20.35 -9.88 -7.74
CA VAL A 7 -21.09 -10.45 -6.61
C VAL A 7 -22.53 -10.81 -7.02
N TYR A 8 -23.20 -9.93 -7.75
CA TYR A 8 -24.54 -10.19 -8.27
C TYR A 8 -24.60 -11.45 -9.16
N ARG A 9 -23.67 -11.59 -10.11
CA ARG A 9 -23.60 -12.76 -11.00
C ARG A 9 -23.27 -14.06 -10.27
N LYS A 10 -22.54 -13.97 -9.14
CA LYS A 10 -22.24 -15.12 -8.29
C LYS A 10 -23.41 -15.50 -7.39
N GLY A 11 -24.37 -14.60 -7.14
CA GLY A 11 -25.50 -14.78 -6.26
C GLY A 11 -25.14 -14.79 -4.76
N HIS A 12 -23.89 -14.56 -4.42
CA HIS A 12 -23.40 -14.50 -3.05
C HIS A 12 -22.05 -13.78 -2.96
N PHE A 13 -21.64 -13.43 -1.74
CA PHE A 13 -20.29 -13.03 -1.43
C PHE A 13 -19.72 -13.88 -0.30
N GLU A 14 -18.53 -14.42 -0.49
CA GLU A 14 -17.75 -15.06 0.55
C GLU A 14 -16.33 -14.47 0.64
N ARG A 15 -15.72 -14.60 1.82
CA ARG A 15 -14.40 -14.02 2.13
C ARG A 15 -13.31 -14.38 1.12
N LYS A 16 -13.29 -15.62 0.62
CA LYS A 16 -12.30 -16.08 -0.36
C LYS A 16 -12.34 -15.29 -1.67
N MET A 17 -13.49 -14.69 -1.99
CA MET A 17 -13.67 -13.86 -3.19
C MET A 17 -12.86 -12.56 -3.13
N LEU A 18 -12.29 -12.17 -1.98
CA LEU A 18 -11.33 -11.05 -1.89
C LEU A 18 -10.12 -11.22 -2.81
N ARG A 19 -9.81 -12.45 -3.24
CA ARG A 19 -8.72 -12.74 -4.19
C ARG A 19 -9.14 -12.67 -5.65
N ASP A 20 -10.43 -12.54 -5.93
CA ASP A 20 -10.94 -12.51 -7.30
C ASP A 20 -10.68 -11.16 -7.94
N ALA A 21 -10.24 -11.15 -9.18
CA ALA A 21 -9.77 -9.96 -9.87
C ALA A 21 -10.70 -8.73 -9.79
N PRO A 22 -12.05 -8.85 -9.92
CA PRO A 22 -12.93 -7.69 -9.79
C PRO A 22 -12.97 -7.09 -8.37
N ILE A 23 -12.76 -7.93 -7.33
CA ILE A 23 -12.73 -7.48 -5.94
C ILE A 23 -11.34 -6.90 -5.60
N VAL A 24 -10.27 -7.54 -6.07
CA VAL A 24 -8.89 -7.00 -5.94
C VAL A 24 -8.79 -5.61 -6.57
N ALA A 25 -9.44 -5.38 -7.72
CA ALA A 25 -9.49 -4.05 -8.33
C ALA A 25 -10.16 -3.02 -7.42
N ALA A 26 -11.26 -3.38 -6.73
CA ALA A 26 -11.93 -2.48 -5.78
C ALA A 26 -11.06 -2.22 -4.52
N ILE A 27 -10.30 -3.21 -4.06
CA ILE A 27 -9.31 -3.00 -2.98
C ILE A 27 -8.26 -1.97 -3.41
N ARG A 28 -7.74 -2.11 -4.64
CA ARG A 28 -6.74 -1.19 -5.19
C ARG A 28 -7.28 0.22 -5.39
N GLU A 29 -8.48 0.38 -5.95
CA GLU A 29 -9.12 1.68 -6.09
C GLU A 29 -9.17 2.44 -4.74
N THR A 30 -9.51 1.75 -3.64
CA THR A 30 -9.49 2.34 -2.30
C THR A 30 -8.07 2.64 -1.82
N TYR A 31 -7.14 1.72 -2.03
CA TYR A 31 -5.73 1.89 -1.65
C TYR A 31 -5.07 3.06 -2.39
N GLU A 32 -5.29 3.20 -3.69
CA GLU A 32 -4.79 4.31 -4.52
C GLU A 32 -5.33 5.67 -4.06
N CYS A 33 -6.54 5.72 -3.49
CA CYS A 33 -7.05 6.93 -2.84
C CYS A 33 -6.35 7.24 -1.51
N LEU A 34 -5.85 6.25 -0.78
CA LEU A 34 -5.21 6.44 0.53
C LEU A 34 -3.69 6.61 0.42
N GLN A 35 -3.06 6.03 -0.61
CA GLN A 35 -1.61 6.05 -0.78
C GLN A 35 -1.00 7.46 -0.76
N PRO A 36 -1.59 8.51 -1.38
CA PRO A 36 -1.04 9.87 -1.33
C PRO A 36 -0.90 10.44 0.10
N SER A 37 -1.56 9.86 1.11
CA SER A 37 -1.32 10.24 2.50
C SER A 37 0.12 10.03 2.94
N LEU A 38 0.84 9.10 2.31
CA LEU A 38 2.24 8.78 2.58
C LEU A 38 3.23 9.77 1.94
N ASP A 39 2.80 10.60 1.00
CA ASP A 39 3.64 11.63 0.36
C ASP A 39 4.03 12.74 1.35
N HIS A 40 3.32 12.81 2.48
CA HIS A 40 3.60 13.75 3.57
C HIS A 40 4.72 13.29 4.51
N ILE A 41 5.23 12.06 4.36
CA ILE A 41 6.31 11.52 5.20
C ILE A 41 7.67 11.98 4.64
N SER A 42 8.53 12.49 5.51
CA SER A 42 9.89 12.92 5.16
C SER A 42 10.71 11.78 4.53
N HIS A 43 11.57 12.12 3.57
CA HIS A 43 12.53 11.16 3.00
C HIS A 43 13.54 10.60 4.02
N SER A 44 13.72 11.26 5.15
CA SER A 44 14.58 10.81 6.26
C SER A 44 13.95 9.72 7.13
N THR A 45 12.61 9.54 7.07
CA THR A 45 11.93 8.47 7.81
C THR A 45 12.39 7.11 7.33
N PRO A 46 12.74 6.17 8.24
CA PRO A 46 13.23 4.85 7.87
C PRO A 46 12.29 4.11 6.90
N GLN A 47 12.85 3.43 5.90
CA GLN A 47 12.06 2.71 4.89
C GLN A 47 11.13 1.67 5.50
N VAL A 48 11.57 0.98 6.59
CA VAL A 48 10.74 0.01 7.31
C VAL A 48 9.44 0.62 7.85
N VAL A 49 9.48 1.90 8.26
CA VAL A 49 8.31 2.63 8.74
C VAL A 49 7.35 2.91 7.57
N ARG A 50 7.89 3.42 6.46
CA ARG A 50 7.11 3.69 5.24
C ARG A 50 6.43 2.44 4.72
N ASP A 51 7.18 1.33 4.62
CA ASP A 51 6.65 0.04 4.15
C ASP A 51 5.56 -0.50 5.07
N ALA A 52 5.68 -0.30 6.38
CA ALA A 52 4.67 -0.71 7.34
C ALA A 52 3.38 0.11 7.21
N LEU A 53 3.50 1.44 7.06
CA LEU A 53 2.36 2.34 6.86
C LEU A 53 1.67 2.08 5.52
N ASP A 54 2.43 1.87 4.44
CA ASP A 54 1.91 1.49 3.13
C ASP A 54 1.15 0.16 3.19
N ASN A 55 1.75 -0.84 3.85
CA ASN A 55 1.08 -2.11 4.07
C ASN A 55 -0.21 -1.96 4.88
N ASN A 56 -0.22 -1.08 5.88
CA ASN A 56 -1.43 -0.81 6.67
C ASN A 56 -2.53 -0.15 5.83
N ALA A 57 -2.19 0.79 4.92
CA ALA A 57 -3.14 1.37 3.96
C ALA A 57 -3.79 0.30 3.08
N PHE A 58 -3.00 -0.64 2.56
CA PHE A 58 -3.52 -1.74 1.74
C PHE A 58 -4.43 -2.68 2.55
N VAL A 59 -4.01 -3.05 3.75
CA VAL A 59 -4.80 -3.91 4.65
C VAL A 59 -6.13 -3.24 5.00
N PHE A 60 -6.10 -1.96 5.33
CA PHE A 60 -7.34 -1.20 5.59
C PHE A 60 -8.29 -1.22 4.38
N SER A 61 -7.77 -0.96 3.19
CA SER A 61 -8.54 -0.99 1.93
C SER A 61 -9.17 -2.36 1.69
N GLY A 62 -8.45 -3.44 2.00
CA GLY A 62 -8.95 -4.81 1.94
C GLY A 62 -10.11 -5.06 2.87
N PHE A 63 -10.01 -4.65 4.13
CA PHE A 63 -11.08 -4.79 5.11
C PHE A 63 -12.29 -3.92 4.78
N LYS A 64 -12.09 -2.67 4.37
CA LYS A 64 -13.17 -1.79 3.89
C LYS A 64 -13.91 -2.43 2.73
N THR A 65 -13.19 -2.96 1.74
CA THR A 65 -13.79 -3.68 0.62
C THR A 65 -14.55 -4.92 1.06
N TYR A 66 -14.00 -5.69 2.02
CA TYR A 66 -14.69 -6.84 2.59
C TYR A 66 -16.05 -6.46 3.17
N HIS A 67 -16.11 -5.41 4.00
CA HIS A 67 -17.37 -4.95 4.58
C HIS A 67 -18.35 -4.47 3.52
N THR A 68 -17.88 -3.69 2.54
CA THR A 68 -18.69 -3.23 1.42
C THR A 68 -19.28 -4.41 0.64
N MET A 69 -18.46 -5.40 0.27
CA MET A 69 -18.92 -6.56 -0.49
C MET A 69 -19.81 -7.48 0.33
N ARG A 70 -19.57 -7.59 1.64
CA ARG A 70 -20.43 -8.35 2.56
C ARG A 70 -21.81 -7.71 2.65
N GLU A 71 -21.89 -6.40 2.79
CA GLU A 71 -23.17 -5.69 2.82
C GLU A 71 -23.91 -5.83 1.48
N LEU A 72 -23.20 -5.71 0.35
CA LEU A 72 -23.75 -5.98 -0.98
C LEU A 72 -24.25 -7.43 -1.11
N GLY A 73 -23.52 -8.40 -0.56
CA GLY A 73 -23.93 -9.80 -0.53
C GLY A 73 -25.24 -10.02 0.24
N LEU A 74 -25.40 -9.35 1.38
CA LEU A 74 -26.61 -9.42 2.19
C LEU A 74 -27.81 -8.74 1.51
N SER A 75 -27.58 -7.71 0.70
CA SER A 75 -28.65 -7.00 -0.02
C SER A 75 -29.07 -7.65 -1.33
N LEU A 76 -28.48 -8.78 -1.72
CA LEU A 76 -28.80 -9.50 -2.96
C LEU A 76 -30.19 -10.13 -2.94
N THR A 77 -30.67 -10.56 -1.79
CA THR A 77 -31.89 -11.34 -1.64
C THR A 77 -33.05 -10.51 -1.09
N LYS A 78 -34.26 -10.86 -1.50
CA LYS A 78 -35.51 -10.42 -0.87
C LYS A 78 -35.80 -11.24 0.39
N ASP A 79 -36.82 -10.83 1.13
CA ASP A 79 -37.26 -11.53 2.36
C ASP A 79 -37.70 -12.97 2.09
N ASP A 80 -38.18 -13.26 0.86
CA ASP A 80 -38.57 -14.60 0.41
C ASP A 80 -37.38 -15.47 -0.04
N GLY A 81 -36.13 -14.95 0.05
CA GLY A 81 -34.92 -15.64 -0.35
C GLY A 81 -34.61 -15.57 -1.86
N SER A 82 -35.47 -14.97 -2.68
CA SER A 82 -35.23 -14.80 -4.11
C SER A 82 -34.19 -13.69 -4.36
N ILE A 83 -33.40 -13.81 -5.44
CA ILE A 83 -32.45 -12.77 -5.84
C ILE A 83 -33.24 -11.58 -6.42
N LYS A 84 -32.91 -10.36 -5.94
CA LYS A 84 -33.48 -9.11 -6.46
C LYS A 84 -33.16 -8.92 -7.95
N PRO A 85 -34.07 -8.32 -8.72
CA PRO A 85 -33.72 -7.84 -10.08
C PRO A 85 -32.52 -6.90 -10.03
N PHE A 86 -31.67 -6.94 -11.07
CA PHE A 86 -30.43 -6.13 -11.09
C PHE A 86 -30.70 -4.62 -10.94
N ALA A 87 -31.81 -4.11 -11.46
CA ALA A 87 -32.15 -2.69 -11.31
C ALA A 87 -32.35 -2.30 -9.83
N GLU A 88 -33.12 -3.11 -9.08
CA GLU A 88 -33.36 -2.91 -7.65
C GLU A 88 -32.06 -3.01 -6.83
N PHE A 89 -31.26 -4.06 -7.09
CA PHE A 89 -29.94 -4.23 -6.47
C PHE A 89 -28.99 -3.05 -6.79
N SER A 90 -29.06 -2.50 -8.00
CA SER A 90 -28.21 -1.39 -8.44
C SER A 90 -28.44 -0.10 -7.64
N GLU A 91 -29.66 0.17 -7.18
CA GLU A 91 -29.95 1.32 -6.32
C GLU A 91 -29.32 1.15 -4.93
N GLU A 92 -29.39 -0.06 -4.36
CA GLU A 92 -28.71 -0.35 -3.10
C GLU A 92 -27.18 -0.27 -3.23
N VAL A 93 -26.62 -0.74 -4.35
CA VAL A 93 -25.20 -0.59 -4.65
C VAL A 93 -24.77 0.87 -4.62
N LYS A 94 -25.56 1.79 -5.18
CA LYS A 94 -25.27 3.24 -5.15
C LYS A 94 -25.25 3.75 -3.71
N ALA A 95 -26.28 3.43 -2.91
CA ALA A 95 -26.38 3.88 -1.52
C ALA A 95 -25.22 3.36 -0.65
N ILE A 96 -24.81 2.10 -0.84
CA ILE A 96 -23.67 1.49 -0.14
C ILE A 96 -22.35 2.15 -0.61
N HIS A 97 -22.18 2.33 -1.93
CA HIS A 97 -21.02 2.99 -2.51
C HIS A 97 -20.86 4.42 -1.99
N ASP A 98 -21.93 5.22 -1.97
CA ASP A 98 -21.90 6.61 -1.49
C ASP A 98 -21.52 6.69 -0.02
N ARG A 99 -21.97 5.74 0.80
CA ARG A 99 -21.60 5.66 2.21
C ARG A 99 -20.12 5.37 2.40
N TYR A 100 -19.59 4.32 1.76
CA TYR A 100 -18.22 3.86 1.98
C TYR A 100 -17.19 4.70 1.22
N ASN A 101 -17.47 5.07 -0.02
CA ASN A 101 -16.46 5.64 -0.92
C ASN A 101 -16.60 7.16 -1.16
N VAL A 102 -17.67 7.78 -0.66
CA VAL A 102 -17.81 9.24 -0.70
C VAL A 102 -17.74 9.79 0.73
N ARG A 103 -18.65 9.38 1.62
CA ARG A 103 -18.75 10.01 2.96
C ARG A 103 -17.62 9.59 3.92
N TYR A 104 -17.21 8.31 3.89
CA TYR A 104 -16.19 7.83 4.83
C TYR A 104 -14.78 8.01 4.30
N LEU A 105 -14.58 7.89 2.98
CA LEU A 105 -13.25 7.90 2.40
C LEU A 105 -12.50 9.22 2.62
N GLU A 106 -13.19 10.35 2.57
CA GLU A 106 -12.61 11.66 2.85
C GLU A 106 -12.05 11.73 4.29
N SER A 107 -12.87 11.36 5.27
CA SER A 107 -12.43 11.35 6.67
C SER A 107 -11.33 10.32 6.96
N GLU A 108 -11.35 9.19 6.25
CA GLU A 108 -10.32 8.16 6.33
C GLU A 108 -9.00 8.64 5.71
N PHE A 109 -9.06 9.35 4.59
CA PHE A 109 -7.90 9.97 3.96
C PHE A 109 -7.27 11.03 4.88
N ASP A 110 -8.06 11.97 5.40
CA ASP A 110 -7.59 12.99 6.33
C ASP A 110 -6.94 12.37 7.58
N HIS A 111 -7.52 11.28 8.09
CA HIS A 111 -6.95 10.56 9.23
C HIS A 111 -5.63 9.88 8.85
N ALA A 112 -5.54 9.29 7.67
CA ALA A 112 -4.32 8.66 7.18
C ALA A 112 -3.19 9.70 7.02
N VAL A 113 -3.49 10.89 6.47
CA VAL A 113 -2.54 12.02 6.39
C VAL A 113 -2.05 12.42 7.79
N GLY A 114 -2.98 12.64 8.74
CA GLY A 114 -2.62 12.98 10.11
C GLY A 114 -1.75 11.91 10.78
N SER A 115 -2.09 10.63 10.60
CA SER A 115 -1.32 9.52 11.15
C SER A 115 0.07 9.38 10.51
N ALA A 116 0.18 9.61 9.20
CA ALA A 116 1.45 9.59 8.48
C ALA A 116 2.38 10.70 8.96
N LEU A 117 1.88 11.94 9.07
CA LEU A 117 2.62 13.07 9.63
C LEU A 117 3.08 12.83 11.07
N MET A 118 2.22 12.25 11.90
CA MET A 118 2.57 11.94 13.29
C MET A 118 3.56 10.80 13.40
N ALA A 119 3.49 9.79 12.53
CA ALA A 119 4.51 8.75 12.45
C ALA A 119 5.89 9.33 12.07
N ASP A 120 5.92 10.24 11.08
CA ASP A 120 7.14 10.96 10.70
C ASP A 120 7.68 11.80 11.86
N ARG A 121 6.81 12.54 12.54
CA ARG A 121 7.15 13.34 13.74
C ARG A 121 7.77 12.47 14.84
N TRP A 122 7.17 11.32 15.12
CA TRP A 122 7.70 10.37 16.12
C TRP A 122 9.11 9.89 15.78
N HIS A 123 9.38 9.57 14.51
CA HIS A 123 10.67 9.07 14.10
C HIS A 123 11.72 10.15 13.89
N SER A 124 11.33 11.38 13.61
CA SER A 124 12.24 12.53 13.45
C SER A 124 12.65 13.17 14.77
N SER A 125 11.82 13.06 15.83
CA SER A 125 12.16 13.59 17.14
C SER A 125 13.26 12.75 17.84
N ALA A 126 14.14 13.41 18.61
CA ALA A 126 15.22 12.74 19.31
C ALA A 126 14.72 11.74 20.37
N PRO A 127 15.41 10.62 20.64
CA PRO A 127 14.95 9.62 21.60
C PRO A 127 14.66 10.15 23.01
N LYS A 128 15.44 11.13 23.48
CA LYS A 128 15.32 11.74 24.82
C LYS A 128 14.68 13.13 24.78
N SER A 129 14.00 13.51 23.70
CA SER A 129 13.36 14.80 23.59
C SER A 129 12.17 14.93 24.53
N ILE A 130 11.81 16.18 24.82
CA ILE A 130 10.55 16.53 25.46
C ILE A 130 9.56 16.87 24.35
N LEU A 131 8.41 16.22 24.36
CA LEU A 131 7.33 16.50 23.43
C LEU A 131 6.24 17.30 24.12
N GLU A 132 5.67 18.24 23.38
CA GLU A 132 4.50 19.03 23.78
C GLU A 132 3.30 18.68 22.90
N TYR A 133 2.18 18.33 23.52
CA TYR A 133 0.92 18.19 22.82
C TYR A 133 0.40 19.57 22.43
N ARG A 134 0.18 19.80 21.14
CA ARG A 134 -0.36 21.05 20.59
C ARG A 134 -1.67 20.84 19.88
N THR A 135 -2.66 21.62 20.26
CA THR A 135 -3.90 21.72 19.48
C THR A 135 -3.74 22.74 18.34
N ALA A 136 -4.67 22.72 17.40
CA ALA A 136 -4.70 23.70 16.32
C ALA A 136 -5.02 25.14 16.81
N GLY A 137 -5.43 25.32 18.07
CA GLY A 137 -5.68 26.61 18.69
C GLY A 137 -6.84 27.38 18.08
N ASP A 138 -7.73 26.74 17.35
CA ASP A 138 -8.92 27.38 16.74
C ASP A 138 -10.22 26.85 17.35
N GLY A 139 -11.34 27.56 17.07
CA GLY A 139 -12.66 27.22 17.62
C GLY A 139 -13.24 25.85 17.15
N LYS A 140 -12.47 25.05 16.39
CA LYS A 140 -12.86 23.72 15.95
C LYS A 140 -12.15 22.62 16.75
N VAL A 141 -11.28 22.96 17.70
CA VAL A 141 -10.65 21.99 18.62
C VAL A 141 -11.72 21.44 19.55
N ARG A 142 -11.74 20.12 19.72
CA ARG A 142 -12.65 19.48 20.68
C ARG A 142 -12.23 19.83 22.10
N PRO A 143 -13.17 20.16 23.02
CA PRO A 143 -12.83 20.49 24.41
C PRO A 143 -11.96 19.42 25.09
N ALA A 144 -12.21 18.14 24.76
CA ALA A 144 -11.41 17.02 25.27
C ALA A 144 -9.95 17.09 24.80
N HIS A 145 -9.69 17.49 23.56
CA HIS A 145 -8.32 17.65 23.04
C HIS A 145 -7.68 18.95 23.54
N GLU A 146 -8.48 20.01 23.72
CA GLU A 146 -8.02 21.27 24.31
C GLU A 146 -7.46 21.07 25.72
N ALA A 147 -8.06 20.16 26.51
CA ALA A 147 -7.58 19.80 27.83
C ALA A 147 -6.18 19.14 27.82
N LEU A 148 -5.70 18.66 26.66
CA LEU A 148 -4.36 18.10 26.49
C LEU A 148 -3.35 19.15 26.00
N ASP A 149 -3.79 20.34 25.57
CA ASP A 149 -2.92 21.37 25.05
C ASP A 149 -1.80 21.71 26.04
N ARG A 150 -0.58 21.91 25.53
CA ARG A 150 0.62 22.20 26.29
C ARG A 150 1.01 21.13 27.33
N THR A 151 0.55 19.88 27.16
CA THR A 151 1.08 18.78 27.95
C THR A 151 2.50 18.48 27.49
N CYS A 152 3.50 18.73 28.34
CA CYS A 152 4.93 18.54 28.07
C CYS A 152 5.44 17.35 28.86
N LEU A 153 5.89 16.30 28.17
CA LEU A 153 6.41 15.07 28.79
C LEU A 153 7.59 14.53 27.98
N PRO A 154 8.55 13.79 28.61
CA PRO A 154 9.56 13.07 27.88
C PRO A 154 8.94 12.13 26.85
N LYS A 155 9.58 12.00 25.68
CA LYS A 155 9.11 11.10 24.59
C LYS A 155 8.94 9.65 25.07
N GLU A 156 9.71 9.22 26.05
CA GLU A 156 9.65 7.88 26.62
C GLU A 156 8.45 7.66 27.57
N ASP A 157 7.74 8.76 27.95
CA ASP A 157 6.59 8.66 28.85
C ASP A 157 5.46 7.84 28.22
N LYS A 158 4.78 7.05 29.08
CA LYS A 158 3.67 6.17 28.66
C LYS A 158 2.50 6.96 28.09
N PHE A 159 2.35 8.23 28.43
CA PHE A 159 1.33 9.11 27.87
C PHE A 159 1.35 9.07 26.34
N TRP A 160 2.52 9.14 25.72
CA TRP A 160 2.69 9.12 24.27
C TRP A 160 2.40 7.78 23.60
N GLN A 161 2.28 6.72 24.38
CA GLN A 161 1.89 5.41 23.85
C GLN A 161 0.39 5.36 23.49
N ASP A 162 -0.43 6.05 24.31
CA ASP A 162 -1.89 6.00 24.21
C ASP A 162 -2.54 7.27 23.66
N TYR A 163 -1.88 8.43 23.85
CA TYR A 163 -2.50 9.74 23.55
C TYR A 163 -1.75 10.54 22.52
N PHE A 164 -0.84 9.91 21.76
CA PHE A 164 -0.16 10.57 20.66
C PHE A 164 -1.15 10.86 19.52
N PRO A 165 -1.18 12.09 18.94
CA PRO A 165 -2.12 12.41 17.87
C PRO A 165 -1.99 11.49 16.65
N PRO A 166 -3.06 11.35 15.81
CA PRO A 166 -4.37 11.94 15.89
C PRO A 166 -5.32 11.18 16.82
N ASN A 167 -6.00 11.87 17.71
CA ASN A 167 -6.90 11.30 18.71
C ASN A 167 -8.38 11.32 18.30
N GLY A 168 -8.67 11.33 17.01
CA GLY A 168 -10.02 11.33 16.48
C GLY A 168 -10.09 11.61 14.99
N TRP A 169 -11.22 11.34 14.37
CA TRP A 169 -11.47 11.74 12.99
C TRP A 169 -11.35 13.26 12.82
N GLY A 170 -10.59 13.71 11.81
CA GLY A 170 -10.34 15.14 11.58
C GLY A 170 -9.57 15.82 12.72
N CYS A 171 -8.84 15.09 13.54
CA CYS A 171 -7.93 15.64 14.55
C CYS A 171 -6.77 16.36 13.85
N ARG A 172 -6.50 17.61 14.29
CA ARG A 172 -5.41 18.45 13.78
C ARG A 172 -4.42 18.81 14.89
N CYS A 173 -4.39 18.01 15.96
CA CYS A 173 -3.40 18.14 17.02
C CYS A 173 -2.07 17.62 16.56
N ASP A 174 -0.99 18.13 17.13
CA ASP A 174 0.41 17.78 16.87
C ASP A 174 1.12 17.40 18.17
N ALA A 175 2.26 16.74 18.06
CA ALA A 175 3.20 16.54 19.14
C ALA A 175 4.56 17.08 18.68
N VAL A 176 5.03 18.17 19.26
CA VAL A 176 6.22 18.89 18.81
C VAL A 176 7.33 18.77 19.83
N GLU A 177 8.56 18.65 19.34
CA GLU A 177 9.74 18.70 20.19
C GLU A 177 9.94 20.11 20.72
N VAL A 178 10.18 20.25 22.04
CA VAL A 178 10.41 21.52 22.72
C VAL A 178 11.78 21.53 23.37
N LEU A 179 12.19 22.71 23.85
CA LEU A 179 13.49 22.89 24.48
C LEU A 179 13.61 22.03 25.76
N PRO A 180 14.82 21.51 26.08
CA PRO A 180 15.04 20.69 27.26
C PRO A 180 14.68 21.35 28.59
N GLU A 181 14.68 22.70 28.63
CA GLU A 181 14.35 23.51 29.79
C GLU A 181 12.85 23.72 29.99
N THR A 182 12.01 23.22 29.06
CA THR A 182 10.55 23.36 29.15
C THR A 182 10.04 22.66 30.41
N PRO A 183 9.25 23.35 31.25
CA PRO A 183 8.68 22.73 32.45
C PRO A 183 7.81 21.52 32.10
N LEU A 184 8.07 20.41 32.78
CA LEU A 184 7.30 19.19 32.56
C LEU A 184 5.93 19.26 33.23
N SER A 185 4.95 18.70 32.57
CA SER A 185 3.64 18.44 33.16
C SER A 185 3.72 17.31 34.19
N ASP A 186 2.81 17.31 35.17
CA ASP A 186 2.63 16.16 36.04
C ASP A 186 2.11 14.95 35.25
N PRO A 187 2.86 13.83 35.17
CA PRO A 187 2.50 12.69 34.33
C PRO A 187 1.15 12.06 34.71
N ARG A 188 0.79 12.05 35.99
CA ARG A 188 -0.47 11.50 36.46
C ARG A 188 -1.65 12.34 35.99
N SER A 189 -1.57 13.64 36.18
CA SER A 189 -2.59 14.60 35.72
C SER A 189 -2.72 14.57 34.21
N ALA A 190 -1.63 14.48 33.45
CA ALA A 190 -1.64 14.35 31.99
C ALA A 190 -2.36 13.08 31.56
N TRP A 191 -2.08 11.97 32.21
CA TRP A 191 -2.73 10.68 31.94
C TRP A 191 -4.23 10.73 32.22
N GLU A 192 -4.65 11.30 33.37
CA GLU A 192 -6.06 11.45 33.73
C GLU A 192 -6.84 12.29 32.69
N ARG A 193 -6.21 13.37 32.17
CA ARG A 193 -6.80 14.18 31.08
C ARG A 193 -6.86 13.40 29.78
N GLY A 194 -5.82 12.65 29.42
CA GLY A 194 -5.79 11.79 28.24
C GLY A 194 -6.88 10.73 28.28
N ASP A 195 -7.05 10.08 29.45
CA ASP A 195 -8.09 9.07 29.65
C ASP A 195 -9.49 9.69 29.51
N ALA A 196 -9.69 10.86 30.08
CA ALA A 196 -10.95 11.60 29.94
C ALA A 196 -11.22 12.03 28.49
N ALA A 197 -10.18 12.43 27.73
CA ALA A 197 -10.28 12.86 26.34
C ALA A 197 -10.72 11.73 25.41
N LEU A 198 -10.27 10.50 25.65
CA LEU A 198 -10.57 9.33 24.82
C LEU A 198 -11.62 8.39 25.42
N ARG A 199 -12.29 8.80 26.50
CA ARG A 199 -13.34 8.00 27.13
C ARG A 199 -14.55 7.89 26.23
N GLY A 200 -15.02 6.66 26.04
CA GLY A 200 -16.26 6.33 25.32
C GLY A 200 -16.03 5.65 23.97
N ASN A 201 -17.01 4.88 23.55
CA ASN A 201 -16.95 3.91 22.44
C ASN A 201 -16.45 4.46 21.10
N LYS A 202 -16.60 5.74 20.84
CA LYS A 202 -16.19 6.33 19.55
C LYS A 202 -14.79 6.96 19.57
N GLN A 203 -14.25 7.22 20.75
CA GLN A 203 -12.95 7.90 20.90
C GLN A 203 -11.86 6.91 21.35
N GLU A 204 -12.22 5.91 22.14
CA GLU A 204 -11.28 4.94 22.69
C GLU A 204 -10.50 4.15 21.62
N LEU A 205 -11.06 4.01 20.43
CA LEU A 205 -10.36 3.37 19.30
C LEU A 205 -9.11 4.12 18.87
N PHE A 206 -9.01 5.44 19.14
CA PHE A 206 -7.86 6.27 18.78
C PHE A 206 -6.73 6.26 19.81
N ARG A 207 -6.80 5.42 20.84
CA ARG A 207 -5.64 5.16 21.70
C ARG A 207 -4.54 4.52 20.89
N GLY A 208 -3.35 5.11 20.93
CA GLY A 208 -2.21 4.59 20.21
C GLY A 208 -1.22 5.67 19.82
N ASN A 209 -0.23 5.24 19.04
CA ASN A 209 0.79 6.11 18.47
C ASN A 209 1.15 5.59 17.07
N PRO A 210 0.77 6.31 16.00
CA PRO A 210 1.02 5.86 14.63
C PRO A 210 2.48 5.52 14.33
N GLY A 211 3.41 6.30 14.90
CA GLY A 211 4.85 6.09 14.69
C GLY A 211 5.40 4.88 15.42
N ARG A 212 4.89 4.59 16.63
CA ARG A 212 5.28 3.41 17.41
C ARG A 212 4.60 2.14 16.90
N ASP A 213 3.30 2.26 16.63
CA ASP A 213 2.45 1.13 16.23
C ASP A 213 2.58 0.81 14.75
N LEU A 214 3.24 1.68 13.98
CA LEU A 214 3.47 1.59 12.54
C LEU A 214 2.17 1.39 11.76
N ARG A 215 1.17 2.22 12.07
CA ARG A 215 -0.18 2.12 11.51
C ARG A 215 -0.78 3.48 11.21
N LEU A 216 -1.46 3.58 10.06
CA LEU A 216 -2.29 4.73 9.72
C LEU A 216 -3.64 4.68 10.43
N PHE A 217 -4.20 3.47 10.56
CA PHE A 217 -5.53 3.27 11.13
C PHE A 217 -5.46 2.50 12.44
N PRO A 218 -6.29 2.89 13.43
CA PRO A 218 -6.32 2.26 14.75
C PRO A 218 -6.59 0.75 14.66
N ASP A 219 -5.94 -0.04 15.52
CA ASP A 219 -6.09 -1.50 15.55
C ASP A 219 -7.54 -1.95 15.77
N LYS A 220 -8.30 -1.19 16.58
CA LYS A 220 -9.71 -1.47 16.87
C LYS A 220 -10.68 -0.75 15.93
N HIS A 221 -10.23 -0.35 14.73
CA HIS A 221 -11.13 0.23 13.75
C HIS A 221 -12.33 -0.72 13.49
N PRO A 222 -13.57 -0.20 13.32
CA PRO A 222 -14.75 -1.03 13.11
C PRO A 222 -14.61 -2.08 11.99
N TYR A 223 -13.84 -1.79 10.94
CA TYR A 223 -13.56 -2.76 9.87
C TYR A 223 -12.71 -3.94 10.34
N TYR A 224 -11.86 -3.79 11.34
CA TYR A 224 -11.04 -4.86 11.89
C TYR A 224 -11.74 -5.70 12.95
N GLY A 225 -12.96 -5.28 13.38
CA GLY A 225 -13.72 -5.94 14.45
C GLY A 225 -13.25 -5.55 15.86
N LYS A 226 -13.95 -6.09 16.87
CA LYS A 226 -13.75 -5.67 18.28
C LYS A 226 -12.37 -5.97 18.84
N ARG A 227 -11.70 -7.03 18.35
CA ARG A 227 -10.38 -7.45 18.84
C ARG A 227 -9.22 -6.79 18.09
N GLY A 228 -9.51 -6.14 16.96
CA GLY A 228 -8.48 -5.63 16.08
C GLY A 228 -7.74 -6.74 15.31
N ILE A 229 -6.63 -6.41 14.66
CA ILE A 229 -5.84 -7.35 13.85
C ILE A 229 -4.42 -7.57 14.37
N SER A 230 -3.97 -6.83 15.41
CA SER A 230 -2.63 -6.94 15.98
C SER A 230 -2.30 -8.31 16.56
N HIS A 231 -3.33 -9.04 17.03
CA HIS A 231 -3.20 -10.39 17.55
C HIS A 231 -3.15 -11.47 16.46
N CYS A 232 -3.38 -11.12 15.19
CA CYS A 232 -3.44 -12.07 14.10
C CYS A 232 -2.03 -12.49 13.66
N ASP A 233 -1.63 -13.70 14.00
CA ASP A 233 -0.44 -14.34 13.45
C ASP A 233 -0.83 -15.16 12.22
N ILE A 234 -0.56 -14.61 11.03
CA ILE A 234 -0.95 -15.21 9.75
C ILE A 234 -0.17 -16.49 9.48
N THR A 235 1.06 -16.58 10.01
CA THR A 235 1.93 -17.75 9.81
C THR A 235 1.47 -18.95 10.61
N LYS A 236 0.79 -18.71 11.73
CA LYS A 236 0.28 -19.74 12.64
C LYS A 236 -1.23 -20.00 12.55
N GLY A 237 -1.91 -19.35 11.58
CA GLY A 237 -3.35 -19.51 11.41
C GLY A 237 -4.13 -18.89 12.58
N GLY A 238 -4.08 -17.57 12.73
CA GLY A 238 -4.77 -16.83 13.78
C GLY A 238 -6.26 -17.19 13.87
N LYS A 239 -6.78 -17.32 15.10
CA LYS A 239 -8.18 -17.67 15.33
C LYS A 239 -9.06 -16.43 15.30
N GLY A 240 -10.10 -16.42 14.47
CA GLY A 240 -11.12 -15.38 14.37
C GLY A 240 -11.40 -14.95 12.95
N ASP A 241 -12.56 -14.32 12.75
CA ASP A 241 -13.00 -13.85 11.43
C ASP A 241 -12.06 -12.78 10.89
N GLU A 242 -11.60 -11.85 11.74
CA GLU A 242 -10.66 -10.80 11.40
C GLU A 242 -9.33 -11.34 10.88
N CYS A 243 -8.78 -12.38 11.54
CA CYS A 243 -7.52 -13.00 11.09
C CYS A 243 -7.69 -13.73 9.76
N ALA A 244 -8.85 -14.35 9.58
CA ALA A 244 -9.16 -15.02 8.33
C ALA A 244 -9.38 -14.03 7.17
N VAL A 245 -9.99 -12.86 7.42
CA VAL A 245 -10.09 -11.76 6.44
C VAL A 245 -8.69 -11.22 6.12
N LEU A 246 -7.88 -10.96 7.14
CA LEU A 246 -6.50 -10.50 6.96
C LEU A 246 -5.69 -11.46 6.07
N GLY A 247 -5.82 -12.77 6.30
CA GLY A 247 -5.15 -13.78 5.47
C GLY A 247 -5.58 -13.72 3.99
N GLU A 248 -6.86 -13.47 3.70
CA GLU A 248 -7.32 -13.32 2.31
C GLU A 248 -6.89 -11.99 1.69
N VAL A 249 -6.84 -10.90 2.46
CA VAL A 249 -6.34 -9.59 2.01
C VAL A 249 -4.85 -9.67 1.64
N ILE A 250 -4.04 -10.37 2.45
CA ILE A 250 -2.62 -10.55 2.15
C ILE A 250 -2.42 -11.38 0.88
N LYS A 251 -3.18 -12.48 0.73
CA LYS A 251 -3.17 -13.27 -0.50
C LYS A 251 -3.62 -12.44 -1.71
N ALA A 252 -4.57 -11.51 -1.53
CA ALA A 252 -4.99 -10.57 -2.56
C ALA A 252 -3.85 -9.62 -2.94
N LYS A 253 -3.07 -9.11 -1.95
CA LYS A 253 -1.88 -8.28 -2.20
C LYS A 253 -0.81 -9.06 -2.97
N GLU A 254 -0.54 -10.29 -2.58
CA GLU A 254 0.44 -11.17 -3.24
C GLU A 254 -0.03 -11.61 -4.63
N GLY A 255 -1.30 -11.98 -4.77
CA GLY A 255 -1.93 -12.36 -6.04
C GLY A 255 -2.04 -11.21 -7.02
N ALA A 256 -2.11 -9.99 -6.53
CA ALA A 256 -2.12 -8.76 -7.33
C ALA A 256 -0.79 -8.49 -8.04
N LYS A 257 0.32 -9.11 -7.58
CA LYS A 257 1.58 -9.17 -8.34
C LYS A 257 1.50 -10.07 -9.57
N LYS A 258 0.46 -10.92 -9.68
CA LYS A 258 0.17 -11.71 -10.88
C LYS A 258 -0.95 -11.04 -11.66
N ILE A 259 -0.63 -10.49 -12.81
CA ILE A 259 -1.59 -9.85 -13.71
C ILE A 259 -2.58 -10.91 -14.17
N SER A 260 -3.87 -10.73 -13.81
CA SER A 260 -4.94 -11.60 -14.29
C SER A 260 -5.38 -11.16 -15.68
N LEU A 261 -4.89 -11.85 -16.68
CA LEU A 261 -5.24 -11.60 -18.09
C LEU A 261 -6.54 -12.32 -18.48
N THR A 262 -7.37 -11.66 -19.27
CA THR A 262 -8.49 -12.31 -19.94
C THR A 262 -8.01 -13.37 -20.93
N PRO A 263 -8.87 -14.29 -21.40
CA PRO A 263 -8.47 -15.27 -22.43
C PRO A 263 -7.88 -14.59 -23.67
N GLU A 264 -8.49 -13.52 -24.16
CA GLU A 264 -8.02 -12.74 -25.31
C GLU A 264 -6.65 -12.11 -25.04
N GLN A 265 -6.48 -11.52 -23.88
CA GLN A 265 -5.21 -10.94 -23.46
C GLN A 265 -4.10 -11.99 -23.30
N LYS A 266 -4.43 -13.20 -22.84
CA LYS A 266 -3.48 -14.34 -22.79
C LYS A 266 -3.08 -14.79 -24.20
N GLN A 267 -4.04 -14.85 -25.11
CA GLN A 267 -3.79 -15.19 -26.50
C GLN A 267 -2.91 -14.13 -27.17
N TYR A 268 -3.25 -12.85 -26.98
CA TYR A 268 -2.46 -11.73 -27.47
C TYR A 268 -1.01 -11.77 -26.93
N ARG A 269 -0.83 -11.94 -25.61
CA ARG A 269 0.48 -12.05 -25.01
C ARG A 269 1.29 -13.25 -25.55
N LYS A 270 0.60 -14.37 -25.80
CA LYS A 270 1.25 -15.56 -26.40
C LYS A 270 1.72 -15.25 -27.82
N ALA A 271 0.87 -14.64 -28.64
CA ALA A 271 1.23 -14.24 -30.01
C ALA A 271 2.45 -13.28 -30.00
N LEU A 272 2.45 -12.26 -29.14
CA LEU A 272 3.57 -11.34 -28.98
C LEU A 272 4.85 -12.04 -28.51
N GLN A 273 4.73 -13.02 -27.61
CA GLN A 273 5.86 -13.85 -27.17
C GLN A 273 6.44 -14.67 -28.32
N ASP A 274 5.59 -15.26 -29.14
CA ASP A 274 6.02 -16.10 -30.25
C ASP A 274 6.65 -15.24 -31.38
N GLU A 275 6.10 -14.05 -31.64
CA GLU A 275 6.67 -13.04 -32.54
C GLU A 275 8.06 -12.58 -32.04
N ALA A 276 8.19 -12.19 -30.77
CA ALA A 276 9.46 -11.75 -30.19
C ALA A 276 10.52 -12.85 -30.16
N LYS A 277 10.13 -14.10 -29.92
CA LYS A 277 11.03 -15.27 -30.02
C LYS A 277 11.55 -15.47 -31.44
N ALA A 278 10.65 -15.46 -32.42
CA ALA A 278 11.03 -15.64 -33.82
C ALA A 278 12.02 -14.58 -34.28
N ARG A 279 11.85 -13.35 -33.81
CA ARG A 279 12.69 -12.21 -34.21
C ARG A 279 14.00 -12.09 -33.45
N TYR A 280 14.01 -12.33 -32.13
CA TYR A 280 15.13 -11.97 -31.26
C TYR A 280 15.80 -13.13 -30.53
N GLN A 281 15.19 -14.31 -30.39
CA GLN A 281 15.78 -15.39 -29.60
C GLN A 281 17.14 -15.82 -30.18
N GLY A 282 18.18 -15.77 -29.35
CA GLY A 282 19.55 -16.11 -29.73
C GLY A 282 20.33 -14.94 -30.34
N THR A 283 19.70 -13.81 -30.65
CA THR A 283 20.39 -12.62 -31.15
C THR A 283 21.13 -11.88 -30.04
N ILE A 284 22.10 -11.06 -30.42
CA ILE A 284 22.81 -10.14 -29.56
C ILE A 284 22.47 -8.71 -30.01
N ILE A 285 21.93 -7.91 -29.08
CA ILE A 285 21.69 -6.48 -29.31
C ILE A 285 22.74 -5.71 -28.53
N VAL A 286 23.45 -4.81 -29.23
CA VAL A 286 24.42 -3.94 -28.58
C VAL A 286 23.74 -2.64 -28.16
N SER A 287 23.74 -2.34 -26.88
CA SER A 287 23.22 -1.12 -26.28
C SER A 287 24.31 -0.46 -25.44
N ASN A 288 24.63 0.82 -25.72
CA ASN A 288 25.66 1.58 -24.99
C ASN A 288 27.02 0.83 -24.89
N GLY A 289 27.39 0.08 -25.94
CA GLY A 289 28.61 -0.72 -25.98
C GLY A 289 28.53 -2.08 -25.28
N ILE A 290 27.40 -2.43 -24.65
CA ILE A 290 27.18 -3.67 -23.95
C ILE A 290 26.46 -4.66 -24.88
N PRO A 291 27.05 -5.83 -25.20
CA PRO A 291 26.38 -6.86 -25.97
C PRO A 291 25.39 -7.63 -25.08
N ILE A 292 24.11 -7.56 -25.38
CA ILE A 292 23.03 -8.19 -24.61
C ILE A 292 22.46 -9.36 -25.42
N ARG A 293 22.62 -10.58 -24.91
CA ARG A 293 22.04 -11.76 -25.54
C ARG A 293 20.55 -11.86 -25.18
N ILE A 294 19.70 -12.04 -26.19
CA ILE A 294 18.25 -12.20 -26.00
C ILE A 294 17.93 -13.69 -25.86
N THR A 295 17.40 -14.08 -24.71
CA THR A 295 17.05 -15.47 -24.38
C THR A 295 15.54 -15.68 -24.31
N LYS A 296 15.09 -16.91 -24.56
CA LYS A 296 13.68 -17.30 -24.36
C LYS A 296 13.21 -17.03 -22.92
N ALA A 297 14.09 -17.26 -21.94
CA ALA A 297 13.80 -17.02 -20.52
C ALA A 297 13.62 -15.53 -20.24
N GLY A 298 14.51 -14.68 -20.76
CA GLY A 298 14.40 -13.23 -20.61
C GLY A 298 13.13 -12.64 -21.25
N LEU A 299 12.80 -13.07 -22.47
CA LEU A 299 11.55 -12.65 -23.14
C LEU A 299 10.30 -13.06 -22.32
N LYS A 300 10.29 -14.28 -21.78
CA LYS A 300 9.19 -14.76 -20.94
C LYS A 300 9.10 -13.96 -19.64
N GLU A 301 10.23 -13.71 -19.00
CA GLU A 301 10.29 -12.97 -17.73
C GLU A 301 9.85 -11.52 -17.93
N PHE A 302 10.31 -10.85 -18.98
CA PHE A 302 9.87 -9.50 -19.35
C PHE A 302 8.35 -9.40 -19.47
N LEU A 303 7.70 -10.34 -20.19
CA LEU A 303 6.25 -10.37 -20.37
C LEU A 303 5.49 -10.65 -19.06
N ASN A 304 6.11 -11.34 -18.10
CA ASN A 304 5.49 -11.70 -16.82
C ASN A 304 5.61 -10.60 -15.78
N GLN A 305 6.55 -9.65 -15.93
CA GLN A 305 6.74 -8.60 -14.93
C GLN A 305 5.50 -7.71 -14.85
N PRO A 306 5.01 -7.44 -13.63
CA PRO A 306 4.00 -6.41 -13.42
C PRO A 306 4.57 -5.06 -13.81
N HIS A 307 3.72 -4.16 -14.29
CA HIS A 307 4.08 -2.81 -14.70
C HIS A 307 2.85 -1.93 -14.71
N ILE A 308 2.96 -0.67 -14.37
CA ILE A 308 1.88 0.30 -14.39
C ILE A 308 1.27 0.41 -15.81
N HIS A 309 2.11 0.39 -16.85
CA HIS A 309 1.73 0.36 -18.26
C HIS A 309 1.96 -1.05 -18.84
N TYR A 310 1.20 -2.04 -18.36
CA TYR A 310 1.49 -3.45 -18.68
C TYR A 310 1.41 -3.79 -20.17
N PHE A 311 0.43 -3.23 -20.88
CA PHE A 311 0.24 -3.53 -22.30
C PHE A 311 1.28 -2.80 -23.15
N GLU A 312 1.48 -1.53 -22.93
CA GLU A 312 2.44 -0.65 -23.60
C GLU A 312 3.87 -1.18 -23.39
N LYS A 313 4.20 -1.60 -22.18
CA LYS A 313 5.45 -2.27 -21.87
C LYS A 313 5.67 -3.53 -22.73
N ASN A 314 4.64 -4.34 -22.90
CA ASN A 314 4.76 -5.57 -23.67
C ASN A 314 4.95 -5.30 -25.16
N GLU A 315 4.34 -4.23 -25.71
CA GLU A 315 4.53 -3.80 -27.11
C GLU A 315 5.97 -3.45 -27.47
N ILE A 316 6.79 -3.04 -26.50
CA ILE A 316 8.22 -2.77 -26.68
C ILE A 316 8.93 -3.97 -27.32
N LEU A 317 8.47 -5.20 -27.08
CA LEU A 317 9.10 -6.39 -27.67
C LEU A 317 9.04 -6.41 -29.20
N ARG A 318 8.17 -5.64 -29.84
CA ARG A 318 8.14 -5.51 -31.30
C ARG A 318 9.33 -4.71 -31.83
N ASN A 319 9.79 -3.72 -31.04
CA ASN A 319 10.89 -2.82 -31.39
C ASN A 319 12.02 -2.89 -30.35
N LEU A 320 12.22 -4.07 -29.72
CA LEU A 320 13.17 -4.25 -28.62
C LEU A 320 14.58 -3.78 -28.97
N GLN A 321 15.02 -3.99 -30.20
CA GLN A 321 16.35 -3.55 -30.65
C GLN A 321 16.50 -2.02 -30.62
N GLU A 322 15.55 -1.29 -31.18
CA GLU A 322 15.56 0.18 -31.23
C GLU A 322 15.49 0.73 -29.80
N VAL A 323 14.54 0.20 -28.99
CA VAL A 323 14.36 0.63 -27.60
C VAL A 323 15.62 0.42 -26.76
N LEU A 324 16.32 -0.70 -26.91
CA LEU A 324 17.59 -0.92 -26.21
C LEU A 324 18.70 0.01 -26.72
N GLN A 325 18.78 0.26 -28.02
CA GLN A 325 19.78 1.14 -28.60
C GLN A 325 19.60 2.60 -28.20
N GLU A 326 18.35 3.06 -28.06
CA GLU A 326 18.00 4.42 -27.65
C GLU A 326 17.95 4.60 -26.11
N SER A 327 18.00 3.50 -25.35
CA SER A 327 17.93 3.54 -23.89
C SER A 327 19.17 4.24 -23.28
N ARG A 328 18.96 4.90 -22.13
CA ARG A 328 20.05 5.50 -21.36
C ARG A 328 20.61 4.48 -20.37
N TYR A 329 21.87 4.09 -20.55
CA TYR A 329 22.55 3.23 -19.57
C TYR A 329 22.84 4.00 -18.29
N LEU A 330 22.41 3.45 -17.14
CA LEU A 330 22.60 4.06 -15.82
C LEU A 330 23.76 3.47 -15.03
N GLY A 331 24.22 2.28 -15.39
CA GLY A 331 25.27 1.55 -14.69
C GLY A 331 24.85 0.15 -14.28
N ALA A 332 25.75 -0.54 -13.58
CA ALA A 332 25.51 -1.87 -13.04
C ALA A 332 25.39 -1.84 -11.52
N ILE A 333 24.48 -2.64 -10.98
CA ILE A 333 24.28 -2.87 -9.55
C ILE A 333 24.63 -4.33 -9.19
N PRO A 334 25.24 -4.58 -8.02
CA PRO A 334 25.51 -5.95 -7.56
C PRO A 334 24.23 -6.78 -7.47
N TYR A 335 24.30 -8.06 -7.81
CA TYR A 335 23.16 -8.95 -7.71
C TYR A 335 23.05 -9.55 -6.31
N HIS A 336 21.90 -9.38 -5.64
CA HIS A 336 21.70 -9.79 -4.24
C HIS A 336 20.66 -10.91 -4.06
N LYS A 337 20.07 -11.45 -5.15
CA LYS A 337 18.92 -12.36 -5.08
C LYS A 337 19.27 -13.87 -5.16
N GLY A 338 20.39 -14.27 -4.59
CA GLY A 338 20.65 -15.69 -4.28
C GLY A 338 21.00 -16.61 -5.46
N ASN A 339 21.16 -16.14 -6.71
CA ASN A 339 21.73 -16.95 -7.79
C ASN A 339 23.25 -16.72 -7.84
N PRO A 340 24.08 -17.70 -7.44
CA PRO A 340 25.53 -17.53 -7.37
C PRO A 340 26.20 -17.32 -8.73
N ASN A 341 25.50 -17.64 -9.83
CA ASN A 341 26.03 -17.47 -11.17
C ASN A 341 25.85 -16.05 -11.74
N ILE A 342 25.10 -15.17 -11.06
CA ILE A 342 24.88 -13.81 -11.51
C ILE A 342 25.69 -12.84 -10.67
N VAL A 343 26.54 -12.06 -11.33
CA VAL A 343 27.45 -11.09 -10.69
C VAL A 343 26.76 -9.76 -10.47
N GLN A 344 26.13 -9.23 -11.53
CA GLN A 344 25.51 -7.89 -11.50
C GLN A 344 24.35 -7.76 -12.48
N SER A 345 23.62 -6.66 -12.32
CA SER A 345 22.52 -6.28 -13.21
C SER A 345 22.78 -4.93 -13.81
N HIS A 346 22.74 -4.84 -15.13
CA HIS A 346 22.84 -3.61 -15.89
C HIS A 346 21.46 -2.99 -16.03
N LEU A 347 21.37 -1.64 -15.85
CA LEU A 347 20.12 -0.91 -15.90
C LEU A 347 20.11 0.05 -17.09
N PHE A 348 19.05 -0.02 -17.89
CA PHE A 348 18.81 0.81 -19.07
C PHE A 348 17.49 1.55 -18.89
N GLU A 349 17.53 2.87 -18.73
CA GLU A 349 16.37 3.72 -18.56
C GLU A 349 15.70 3.98 -19.93
N ILE A 350 14.39 3.79 -19.94
CA ILE A 350 13.50 4.15 -21.05
C ILE A 350 12.31 4.92 -20.48
N THR A 351 11.47 5.47 -21.36
CA THR A 351 10.21 6.11 -20.97
C THR A 351 9.06 5.37 -21.65
N ILE A 352 8.05 4.99 -20.86
CA ILE A 352 6.80 4.41 -21.37
C ILE A 352 5.70 5.40 -21.00
N GLU A 353 4.96 5.88 -21.99
CA GLU A 353 4.02 6.98 -21.84
C GLU A 353 4.74 8.24 -21.30
N LYS A 354 4.66 8.50 -20.02
CA LYS A 354 5.36 9.61 -19.34
C LYS A 354 6.24 9.13 -18.18
N ASP A 355 6.25 7.82 -17.91
CA ASP A 355 6.88 7.25 -16.74
C ASP A 355 8.22 6.60 -17.06
N LYS A 356 9.20 6.86 -16.19
CA LYS A 356 10.52 6.23 -16.28
C LYS A 356 10.42 4.76 -15.91
N THR A 357 11.10 3.95 -16.69
CA THR A 357 11.10 2.50 -16.59
C THR A 357 12.49 1.96 -16.88
N TRP A 358 12.86 0.84 -16.29
CA TRP A 358 14.22 0.30 -16.40
C TRP A 358 14.19 -1.13 -16.92
N ILE A 359 14.86 -1.33 -18.07
CA ILE A 359 15.18 -2.66 -18.58
C ILE A 359 16.39 -3.17 -17.81
N ILE A 360 16.33 -4.44 -17.42
CA ILE A 360 17.35 -5.14 -16.65
C ILE A 360 18.00 -6.21 -17.52
N ALA A 361 19.32 -6.16 -17.68
CA ALA A 361 20.12 -7.24 -18.22
C ALA A 361 21.07 -7.76 -17.13
N ARG A 362 21.28 -9.08 -17.06
CA ARG A 362 22.10 -9.73 -16.03
C ARG A 362 23.39 -10.22 -16.61
N GLU A 363 24.49 -9.96 -15.91
CA GLU A 363 25.81 -10.45 -16.21
C GLU A 363 26.13 -11.66 -15.33
N ASP A 364 26.56 -12.74 -15.94
CA ASP A 364 26.99 -13.95 -15.24
C ASP A 364 28.49 -13.98 -14.97
N LEU A 365 28.97 -15.05 -14.33
CA LEU A 365 30.38 -15.26 -13.99
C LEU A 365 31.30 -15.36 -15.22
N SER A 366 30.76 -15.63 -16.41
CA SER A 366 31.53 -15.67 -17.66
C SER A 366 31.66 -14.30 -18.31
N GLY A 367 30.96 -13.28 -17.78
CA GLY A 367 30.85 -11.94 -18.38
C GLY A 367 29.79 -11.85 -19.47
N GLU A 368 28.99 -12.91 -19.69
CA GLU A 368 27.89 -12.85 -20.64
C GLU A 368 26.72 -12.04 -20.06
N VAL A 369 26.26 -11.04 -20.83
CA VAL A 369 25.11 -10.20 -20.43
C VAL A 369 23.86 -10.70 -21.15
N THR A 370 22.84 -11.09 -20.38
CA THR A 370 21.58 -11.60 -20.89
C THR A 370 20.41 -10.66 -20.57
N PHE A 371 19.55 -10.41 -21.55
CA PHE A 371 18.28 -9.71 -21.36
C PHE A 371 17.41 -10.47 -20.35
N HIS A 372 16.90 -9.77 -19.32
CA HIS A 372 16.20 -10.44 -18.24
C HIS A 372 14.77 -9.95 -18.03
N SER A 373 14.58 -8.67 -17.65
CA SER A 373 13.27 -8.18 -17.25
C SER A 373 13.14 -6.66 -17.40
N ILE A 374 12.04 -6.12 -16.91
CA ILE A 374 11.75 -4.69 -16.87
C ILE A 374 11.07 -4.37 -15.55
N THR A 375 11.23 -3.17 -15.03
CA THR A 375 10.57 -2.70 -13.81
C THR A 375 10.30 -1.19 -13.87
N ASP A 376 9.22 -0.77 -13.23
CA ASP A 376 8.86 0.61 -12.92
C ASP A 376 9.15 0.96 -11.45
N ASP A 377 9.74 0.03 -10.70
CA ASP A 377 10.13 0.25 -9.30
C ASP A 377 11.34 1.18 -9.21
N THR A 378 11.10 2.40 -8.73
CA THR A 378 12.14 3.44 -8.54
C THR A 378 13.20 3.04 -7.51
N GLY A 379 12.90 2.14 -6.57
CA GLY A 379 13.86 1.64 -5.58
C GLY A 379 15.09 0.98 -6.20
N ILE A 380 15.01 0.53 -7.46
CA ILE A 380 16.17 -0.06 -8.15
C ILE A 380 17.30 0.96 -8.37
N ILE A 381 16.99 2.26 -8.51
CA ILE A 381 17.96 3.32 -8.73
C ILE A 381 18.73 3.65 -7.45
N ASP A 382 18.14 3.46 -6.28
CA ASP A 382 18.79 3.78 -5.01
C ASP A 382 20.02 2.89 -4.77
N HIS A 383 20.08 1.73 -5.42
CA HIS A 383 21.25 0.85 -5.41
C HIS A 383 22.42 1.39 -6.27
N LEU A 384 22.16 2.28 -7.24
CA LEU A 384 23.22 2.95 -8.01
C LEU A 384 23.89 4.10 -7.26
N LYS A 385 23.14 4.74 -6.32
CA LYS A 385 23.63 5.92 -5.56
C LYS A 385 24.52 5.56 -4.37
N LYS A 386 24.63 4.27 -4.03
CA LYS A 386 25.42 3.76 -2.88
C LYS A 386 26.86 3.35 -3.25
N LYS A 387 27.33 3.76 -4.44
CA LYS A 387 28.74 3.62 -4.84
C LYS A 387 29.54 4.89 -4.58
#